data_a6bd2a1aaa1d2817c0333425fc9a9dab
#
_entry.id   a6bd2a1aaa1d2817c0333425fc9a9dab
#
_cell.length_a   1.000
_cell.length_b   1.000
_cell.length_c   1.000
_cell.angle_alpha   90.00
_cell.angle_beta   90.00
_cell.angle_gamma   90.00
#
_symmetry.space_group_name_H-M   'P 1'
#
loop_
_entity.id
_entity.type
_entity.pdbx_description
1 polymer ?
#
loop_
_entity_poly.entity_id
_entity_poly.type
_entity_poly.pdbx_seq_one_letter_code
_entity_poly.pdbx_strand_id
1 'polypeptide(L)'
;MGVVSSQSFKNLISTYAGFSIGALNVLILYPYFLSQEYYGLVTFLLSAANLFWPFMAAGFHNAIIRFYSAYQKKEDKDSFLSFALIVPLITGSIIGLASWWLYDYILAYFSDKNQLIQPYAWLIVPLGVLNAYFEVFYSWAKVFLKSVFGNLMKEIFHRVAITILLGLLYYEWIAIENFIYYLALIYLLRVIVIGIYALQVYSPKFQLRLLYNYKLVLSYSSLILLAGFIAVALFDLDKVMIEYYMPVENVPVYGIAVYIAAVIAVPVKAMNQIAKPLTASYINEDKLDQLEDLYQRSSITLLIISGFIFLLIICNLDQIYAIIPEEYRGGYKVVIWIGLIKVVDNLLGNGG
;
A
#
# COMPACT_ATOMS: atom_id res chain seq x y z
N MET A 1 -25.75 1.25 14.60
CA MET A 1 -24.30 0.97 14.85
C MET A 1 -23.82 -0.40 14.37
N GLY A 2 -24.64 -1.43 14.14
CA GLY A 2 -24.20 -2.81 13.94
C GLY A 2 -23.22 -3.10 12.77
N VAL A 3 -23.55 -2.70 11.54
CA VAL A 3 -22.78 -3.15 10.34
C VAL A 3 -21.42 -2.44 10.23
N VAL A 4 -21.39 -1.13 10.39
CA VAL A 4 -20.15 -0.33 10.27
C VAL A 4 -19.16 -0.68 11.38
N SER A 5 -19.60 -0.78 12.63
CA SER A 5 -18.76 -1.16 13.77
C SER A 5 -18.19 -2.57 13.61
N SER A 6 -19.02 -3.55 13.19
CA SER A 6 -18.58 -4.92 12.96
C SER A 6 -17.54 -5.00 11.82
N GLN A 7 -17.72 -4.25 10.72
CA GLN A 7 -16.75 -4.22 9.62
C GLN A 7 -15.43 -3.54 10.04
N SER A 8 -15.51 -2.44 10.80
CA SER A 8 -14.32 -1.76 11.32
C SER A 8 -13.49 -2.68 12.20
N PHE A 9 -14.13 -3.45 13.09
CA PHE A 9 -13.44 -4.42 13.95
C PHE A 9 -12.77 -5.55 13.14
N LYS A 10 -13.48 -6.12 12.15
CA LYS A 10 -12.90 -7.15 11.27
C LYS A 10 -11.73 -6.59 10.43
N ASN A 11 -11.86 -5.37 9.93
CA ASN A 11 -10.78 -4.69 9.20
C ASN A 11 -9.56 -4.45 10.10
N LEU A 12 -9.79 -4.09 11.36
CA LEU A 12 -8.73 -3.92 12.34
C LEU A 12 -7.95 -5.24 12.56
N ILE A 13 -8.66 -6.33 12.83
CA ILE A 13 -8.03 -7.65 13.02
C ILE A 13 -7.22 -8.05 11.79
N SER A 14 -7.78 -7.92 10.58
CA SER A 14 -7.04 -8.26 9.35
C SER A 14 -5.83 -7.36 9.14
N THR A 15 -5.86 -6.09 9.53
CA THR A 15 -4.72 -5.18 9.43
C THR A 15 -3.59 -5.59 10.38
N TYR A 16 -3.92 -5.90 11.66
CA TYR A 16 -2.92 -6.36 12.63
C TYR A 16 -2.34 -7.72 12.26
N ALA A 17 -3.20 -8.68 11.89
CA ALA A 17 -2.77 -10.00 11.44
C ALA A 17 -1.86 -9.88 10.20
N GLY A 18 -2.27 -9.08 9.22
CA GLY A 18 -1.46 -8.81 8.04
C GLY A 18 -0.11 -8.16 8.39
N PHE A 19 -0.10 -7.20 9.31
CA PHE A 19 1.16 -6.58 9.75
C PHE A 19 2.08 -7.60 10.42
N SER A 20 1.55 -8.49 11.27
CA SER A 20 2.34 -9.55 11.94
C SER A 20 2.93 -10.55 10.92
N ILE A 21 2.14 -10.99 9.92
CA ILE A 21 2.64 -11.85 8.84
C ILE A 21 3.70 -11.11 8.01
N GLY A 22 3.47 -9.82 7.73
CA GLY A 22 4.45 -8.98 7.05
C GLY A 22 5.75 -8.84 7.83
N ALA A 23 5.69 -8.72 9.17
CA ALA A 23 6.87 -8.69 10.02
C ALA A 23 7.67 -10.01 9.92
N LEU A 24 6.98 -11.14 9.99
CA LEU A 24 7.60 -12.46 9.79
C LEU A 24 8.31 -12.54 8.43
N ASN A 25 7.65 -12.11 7.36
CA ASN A 25 8.25 -12.12 6.02
C ASN A 25 9.47 -11.18 5.94
N VAL A 26 9.32 -9.92 6.34
CA VAL A 26 10.34 -8.88 6.13
C VAL A 26 11.54 -9.06 7.06
N LEU A 27 11.31 -9.44 8.33
CA LEU A 27 12.38 -9.53 9.33
C LEU A 27 13.04 -10.90 9.39
N ILE A 28 12.34 -11.95 8.96
CA ILE A 28 12.82 -13.34 9.10
C ILE A 28 12.87 -14.04 7.73
N LEU A 29 11.75 -14.26 7.06
CA LEU A 29 11.71 -15.18 5.93
C LEU A 29 12.50 -14.67 4.72
N TYR A 30 12.35 -13.40 4.34
CA TYR A 30 13.16 -12.84 3.26
C TYR A 30 14.66 -12.87 3.57
N PRO A 31 15.14 -12.40 4.74
CA PRO A 31 16.55 -12.45 5.06
C PRO A 31 17.16 -13.85 5.12
N TYR A 32 16.38 -14.87 5.51
CA TYR A 32 16.89 -16.24 5.62
C TYR A 32 16.77 -17.07 4.33
N PHE A 33 15.82 -16.73 3.43
CA PHE A 33 15.51 -17.55 2.25
C PHE A 33 15.92 -16.91 0.94
N LEU A 34 16.20 -15.61 0.92
CA LEU A 34 16.69 -14.89 -0.25
C LEU A 34 18.11 -14.37 0.00
N SER A 35 18.94 -14.36 -1.05
CA SER A 35 20.15 -13.54 -0.99
C SER A 35 19.83 -12.07 -0.87
N GLN A 36 20.77 -11.28 -0.38
CA GLN A 36 20.60 -9.84 -0.19
C GLN A 36 20.24 -9.13 -1.51
N GLU A 37 20.83 -9.56 -2.62
CA GLU A 37 20.53 -9.06 -3.96
C GLU A 37 19.08 -9.33 -4.38
N TYR A 38 18.58 -10.57 -4.23
CA TYR A 38 17.21 -10.91 -4.60
C TYR A 38 16.18 -10.29 -3.66
N TYR A 39 16.48 -10.16 -2.38
CA TYR A 39 15.61 -9.42 -1.47
C TYR A 39 15.58 -7.93 -1.84
N GLY A 40 16.73 -7.35 -2.20
CA GLY A 40 16.84 -6.00 -2.73
C GLY A 40 16.01 -5.81 -3.99
N LEU A 41 16.13 -6.74 -4.95
CA LEU A 41 15.35 -6.73 -6.19
C LEU A 41 13.84 -6.76 -5.92
N VAL A 42 13.35 -7.65 -5.04
CA VAL A 42 11.93 -7.72 -4.66
C VAL A 42 11.46 -6.41 -4.06
N THR A 43 12.23 -5.87 -3.11
CA THR A 43 11.87 -4.62 -2.44
C THR A 43 11.84 -3.45 -3.41
N PHE A 44 12.83 -3.36 -4.29
CA PHE A 44 12.91 -2.33 -5.33
C PHE A 44 11.73 -2.41 -6.31
N LEU A 45 11.46 -3.60 -6.89
CA LEU A 45 10.38 -3.78 -7.87
C LEU A 45 9.02 -3.39 -7.28
N LEU A 46 8.73 -3.84 -6.05
CA LEU A 46 7.47 -3.53 -5.38
C LEU A 46 7.37 -2.04 -5.03
N SER A 47 8.45 -1.41 -4.56
CA SER A 47 8.46 0.02 -4.24
C SER A 47 8.34 0.89 -5.49
N ALA A 48 9.04 0.54 -6.58
CA ALA A 48 8.90 1.22 -7.86
C ALA A 48 7.47 1.09 -8.41
N ALA A 49 6.89 -0.11 -8.40
CA ALA A 49 5.50 -0.31 -8.81
C ALA A 49 4.52 0.50 -7.94
N ASN A 50 4.79 0.61 -6.64
CA ASN A 50 3.99 1.44 -5.73
C ASN A 50 4.08 2.94 -6.07
N LEU A 51 5.20 3.45 -6.53
CA LEU A 51 5.31 4.85 -6.96
C LEU A 51 4.48 5.14 -8.21
N PHE A 52 4.31 4.17 -9.10
CA PHE A 52 3.58 4.37 -10.36
C PHE A 52 2.09 4.12 -10.28
N TRP A 53 1.59 3.25 -9.38
CA TRP A 53 0.17 2.91 -9.34
C TRP A 53 -0.79 4.11 -9.13
N PRO A 54 -0.46 5.19 -8.34
CA PRO A 54 -1.36 6.33 -8.21
C PRO A 54 -1.62 7.03 -9.55
N PHE A 55 -0.60 7.13 -10.40
CA PHE A 55 -0.72 7.68 -11.75
C PHE A 55 -1.59 6.77 -12.64
N MET A 56 -1.42 5.45 -12.52
CA MET A 56 -2.22 4.47 -13.28
C MET A 56 -3.67 4.44 -12.84
N ALA A 57 -3.95 4.58 -11.54
CA ALA A 57 -5.32 4.70 -11.01
C ALA A 57 -5.92 6.10 -11.27
N ALA A 58 -5.08 7.11 -11.59
CA ALA A 58 -5.46 8.50 -11.86
C ALA A 58 -6.46 9.09 -10.84
N GLY A 59 -6.37 8.67 -9.55
CA GLY A 59 -7.26 9.10 -8.48
C GLY A 59 -8.68 8.52 -8.50
N PHE A 60 -9.04 7.70 -9.51
CA PHE A 60 -10.39 7.17 -9.68
C PHE A 60 -10.84 6.25 -8.54
N HIS A 61 -9.95 5.54 -7.88
CA HIS A 61 -10.27 4.74 -6.69
C HIS A 61 -10.95 5.58 -5.59
N ASN A 62 -10.52 6.80 -5.34
CA ASN A 62 -11.15 7.71 -4.39
C ASN A 62 -12.37 8.43 -4.99
N ALA A 63 -12.36 8.71 -6.31
CA ALA A 63 -13.52 9.26 -7.00
C ALA A 63 -14.73 8.32 -6.90
N ILE A 64 -14.53 6.99 -6.97
CA ILE A 64 -15.59 6.00 -6.75
C ILE A 64 -16.23 6.21 -5.38
N ILE A 65 -15.43 6.30 -4.32
CA ILE A 65 -15.93 6.47 -2.94
C ILE A 65 -16.73 7.77 -2.80
N ARG A 66 -16.27 8.86 -3.44
CA ARG A 66 -16.88 10.16 -3.30
C ARG A 66 -18.12 10.37 -4.15
N PHE A 67 -18.09 9.95 -5.41
CA PHE A 67 -19.12 10.35 -6.39
C PHE A 67 -20.13 9.27 -6.72
N TYR A 68 -19.84 7.98 -6.49
CA TYR A 68 -20.75 6.90 -6.87
C TYR A 68 -22.17 7.07 -6.30
N SER A 69 -22.30 7.45 -5.04
CA SER A 69 -23.59 7.66 -4.36
C SER A 69 -24.34 8.91 -4.85
N ALA A 70 -23.66 9.87 -5.49
CA ALA A 70 -24.30 11.07 -6.02
C ALA A 70 -25.09 10.78 -7.32
N TYR A 71 -24.77 9.71 -8.04
CA TYR A 71 -25.51 9.32 -9.23
C TYR A 71 -26.80 8.62 -8.84
N GLN A 72 -27.93 9.15 -9.33
CA GLN A 72 -29.27 8.56 -9.08
C GLN A 72 -29.64 7.52 -10.14
N LYS A 73 -29.31 7.82 -11.42
CA LYS A 73 -29.64 6.95 -12.54
C LYS A 73 -28.67 5.78 -12.61
N LYS A 74 -29.22 4.59 -12.91
CA LYS A 74 -28.41 3.38 -13.06
C LYS A 74 -27.39 3.51 -14.18
N GLU A 75 -27.79 4.12 -15.29
CA GLU A 75 -26.93 4.36 -16.45
C GLU A 75 -25.70 5.21 -16.11
N ASP A 76 -25.86 6.24 -15.27
CA ASP A 76 -24.74 7.08 -14.84
C ASP A 76 -23.79 6.30 -13.90
N LYS A 77 -24.34 5.48 -13.01
CA LYS A 77 -23.54 4.56 -12.15
C LYS A 77 -22.75 3.56 -12.97
N ASP A 78 -23.41 2.91 -13.92
CA ASP A 78 -22.79 1.93 -14.82
C ASP A 78 -21.70 2.58 -15.66
N SER A 79 -21.96 3.78 -16.21
CA SER A 79 -20.99 4.55 -16.97
C SER A 79 -19.79 4.95 -16.12
N PHE A 80 -20.01 5.43 -14.90
CA PHE A 80 -18.93 5.84 -13.99
C PHE A 80 -17.99 4.67 -13.63
N LEU A 81 -18.55 3.50 -13.32
CA LEU A 81 -17.75 2.30 -13.05
C LEU A 81 -17.05 1.78 -14.32
N SER A 82 -17.66 1.91 -15.49
CA SER A 82 -17.00 1.59 -16.77
C SER A 82 -15.80 2.48 -17.04
N PHE A 83 -15.90 3.79 -16.77
CA PHE A 83 -14.75 4.68 -16.81
C PHE A 83 -13.66 4.29 -15.83
N ALA A 84 -14.03 3.94 -14.59
CA ALA A 84 -13.09 3.52 -13.57
C ALA A 84 -12.29 2.25 -13.96
N LEU A 85 -12.87 1.36 -14.78
CA LEU A 85 -12.18 0.19 -15.33
C LEU A 85 -11.24 0.54 -16.50
N ILE A 86 -11.62 1.52 -17.33
CA ILE A 86 -10.84 1.86 -18.51
C ILE A 86 -9.63 2.74 -18.15
N VAL A 87 -9.76 3.62 -17.17
CA VAL A 87 -8.71 4.58 -16.82
C VAL A 87 -7.38 3.89 -16.52
N PRO A 88 -7.28 2.86 -15.62
CA PRO A 88 -6.00 2.20 -15.37
C PRO A 88 -5.42 1.50 -16.61
N LEU A 89 -6.27 1.05 -17.53
CA LEU A 89 -5.82 0.45 -18.78
C LEU A 89 -5.17 1.49 -19.69
N ILE A 90 -5.81 2.65 -19.88
CA ILE A 90 -5.29 3.73 -20.73
C ILE A 90 -4.02 4.31 -20.13
N THR A 91 -4.05 4.71 -18.87
CA THR A 91 -2.90 5.32 -18.19
C THR A 91 -1.73 4.36 -18.07
N GLY A 92 -2.02 3.09 -17.71
CA GLY A 92 -1.03 2.03 -17.67
C GLY A 92 -0.41 1.73 -19.04
N SER A 93 -1.22 1.76 -20.12
CA SER A 93 -0.72 1.62 -21.50
C SER A 93 0.16 2.79 -21.91
N ILE A 94 -0.22 4.03 -21.58
CA ILE A 94 0.60 5.23 -21.85
C ILE A 94 1.94 5.14 -21.13
N ILE A 95 1.93 4.81 -19.84
CA ILE A 95 3.15 4.65 -19.04
C ILE A 95 3.98 3.48 -19.57
N GLY A 96 3.35 2.36 -19.93
CA GLY A 96 4.02 1.20 -20.49
C GLY A 96 4.69 1.49 -21.84
N LEU A 97 4.01 2.20 -22.74
CA LEU A 97 4.58 2.62 -24.02
C LEU A 97 5.73 3.62 -23.82
N ALA A 98 5.58 4.58 -22.89
CA ALA A 98 6.65 5.51 -22.57
C ALA A 98 7.86 4.77 -21.97
N SER A 99 7.65 3.82 -21.07
CA SER A 99 8.71 3.00 -20.49
C SER A 99 9.39 2.12 -21.54
N TRP A 100 8.64 1.58 -22.49
CA TRP A 100 9.19 0.80 -23.60
C TRP A 100 10.03 1.68 -24.55
N TRP A 101 9.55 2.90 -24.86
CA TRP A 101 10.29 3.86 -25.68
C TRP A 101 11.58 4.35 -25.03
N LEU A 102 11.59 4.49 -23.69
CA LEU A 102 12.73 4.88 -22.89
C LEU A 102 13.55 3.68 -22.39
N TYR A 103 13.25 2.47 -22.86
CA TYR A 103 13.81 1.23 -22.28
C TYR A 103 15.33 1.20 -22.27
N ASP A 104 15.98 1.58 -23.37
CA ASP A 104 17.43 1.60 -23.48
C ASP A 104 18.07 2.60 -22.51
N TYR A 105 17.44 3.76 -22.28
CA TYR A 105 17.87 4.72 -21.26
C TYR A 105 17.70 4.18 -19.85
N ILE A 106 16.60 3.51 -19.59
CA ILE A 106 16.33 2.87 -18.30
C ILE A 106 17.36 1.75 -18.05
N LEU A 107 17.63 0.92 -19.05
CA LEU A 107 18.64 -0.14 -18.93
C LEU A 107 20.06 0.41 -18.77
N ALA A 108 20.44 1.43 -19.55
CA ALA A 108 21.75 2.07 -19.40
C ALA A 108 21.96 2.64 -17.99
N TYR A 109 20.90 3.09 -17.37
CA TYR A 109 20.91 3.61 -16.00
C TYR A 109 21.20 2.51 -14.97
N PHE A 110 20.70 1.28 -15.15
CA PHE A 110 20.94 0.13 -14.27
C PHE A 110 22.19 -0.67 -14.64
N SER A 111 22.86 -0.36 -15.76
CA SER A 111 23.87 -1.24 -16.37
C SER A 111 25.13 -1.45 -15.53
N ASP A 112 25.55 -0.43 -14.75
CA ASP A 112 26.87 -0.44 -14.13
C ASP A 112 26.88 -1.00 -12.71
N LYS A 113 25.78 -0.90 -11.97
CA LYS A 113 25.74 -1.26 -10.55
C LYS A 113 24.80 -2.43 -10.23
N ASN A 114 23.69 -2.57 -10.96
CA ASN A 114 22.59 -3.46 -10.58
C ASN A 114 22.08 -4.29 -11.77
N GLN A 115 22.96 -5.06 -12.39
CA GLN A 115 22.63 -5.91 -13.56
C GLN A 115 21.48 -6.88 -13.31
N LEU A 116 21.27 -7.32 -12.06
CA LEU A 116 20.19 -8.23 -11.67
C LEU A 116 18.80 -7.61 -11.92
N ILE A 117 18.66 -6.29 -11.90
CA ILE A 117 17.37 -5.62 -12.11
C ILE A 117 16.92 -5.65 -13.57
N GLN A 118 17.86 -5.61 -14.51
CA GLN A 118 17.57 -5.47 -15.94
C GLN A 118 16.53 -6.46 -16.48
N PRO A 119 16.64 -7.79 -16.25
CA PRO A 119 15.68 -8.75 -16.79
C PRO A 119 14.28 -8.65 -16.16
N TYR A 120 14.14 -7.96 -15.03
CA TYR A 120 12.88 -7.84 -14.27
C TYR A 120 12.28 -6.43 -14.25
N ALA A 121 13.01 -5.41 -14.72
CA ALA A 121 12.56 -4.01 -14.68
C ALA A 121 11.21 -3.80 -15.38
N TRP A 122 10.94 -4.54 -16.45
CA TRP A 122 9.66 -4.48 -17.17
C TRP A 122 8.44 -4.84 -16.29
N LEU A 123 8.62 -5.61 -15.19
CA LEU A 123 7.55 -6.00 -14.27
C LEU A 123 7.00 -4.82 -13.47
N ILE A 124 7.73 -3.70 -13.35
CA ILE A 124 7.31 -2.51 -12.60
C ILE A 124 5.96 -2.00 -13.13
N VAL A 125 5.82 -1.89 -14.45
CA VAL A 125 4.60 -1.38 -15.09
C VAL A 125 3.40 -2.33 -14.86
N PRO A 126 3.47 -3.62 -15.19
CA PRO A 126 2.40 -4.57 -14.87
C PRO A 126 2.01 -4.58 -13.39
N LEU A 127 2.98 -4.61 -12.47
CA LEU A 127 2.69 -4.58 -11.03
C LEU A 127 1.99 -3.28 -10.61
N GLY A 128 2.38 -2.14 -11.17
CA GLY A 128 1.72 -0.86 -10.96
C GLY A 128 0.26 -0.87 -11.44
N VAL A 129 0.00 -1.41 -12.65
CA VAL A 129 -1.36 -1.58 -13.20
C VAL A 129 -2.20 -2.51 -12.31
N LEU A 130 -1.62 -3.63 -11.87
CA LEU A 130 -2.30 -4.55 -10.95
C LEU A 130 -2.67 -3.87 -9.63
N ASN A 131 -1.77 -3.09 -9.04
CA ASN A 131 -2.08 -2.32 -7.83
C ASN A 131 -3.17 -1.28 -8.07
N ALA A 132 -3.17 -0.58 -9.21
CA ALA A 132 -4.21 0.37 -9.58
C ALA A 132 -5.59 -0.31 -9.71
N TYR A 133 -5.68 -1.44 -10.41
CA TYR A 133 -6.91 -2.22 -10.52
C TYR A 133 -7.38 -2.75 -9.17
N PHE A 134 -6.44 -3.21 -8.33
CA PHE A 134 -6.80 -3.65 -6.99
C PHE A 134 -7.50 -2.53 -6.20
N GLU A 135 -6.95 -1.32 -6.19
CA GLU A 135 -7.54 -0.19 -5.46
C GLU A 135 -8.87 0.25 -6.07
N VAL A 136 -9.05 0.18 -7.39
CA VAL A 136 -10.33 0.44 -8.07
C VAL A 136 -11.40 -0.56 -7.63
N PHE A 137 -11.14 -1.87 -7.72
CA PHE A 137 -12.09 -2.92 -7.32
C PHE A 137 -12.39 -2.89 -5.81
N TYR A 138 -11.37 -2.60 -5.00
CA TYR A 138 -11.56 -2.46 -3.56
C TYR A 138 -12.44 -1.26 -3.20
N SER A 139 -12.24 -0.12 -3.85
CA SER A 139 -13.07 1.06 -3.68
C SER A 139 -14.49 0.83 -4.15
N TRP A 140 -14.65 0.07 -5.24
CA TRP A 140 -15.96 -0.40 -5.71
C TRP A 140 -16.69 -1.23 -4.62
N ALA A 141 -16.02 -2.22 -4.03
CA ALA A 141 -16.62 -3.00 -2.95
C ALA A 141 -16.96 -2.14 -1.72
N LYS A 142 -16.16 -1.11 -1.41
CA LYS A 142 -16.39 -0.19 -0.28
C LYS A 142 -17.67 0.60 -0.41
N VAL A 143 -18.03 1.11 -1.58
CA VAL A 143 -19.27 1.89 -1.77
C VAL A 143 -20.53 1.07 -1.56
N PHE A 144 -20.43 -0.25 -1.65
CA PHE A 144 -21.50 -1.20 -1.30
C PHE A 144 -21.40 -1.74 0.14
N LEU A 145 -20.61 -1.11 0.99
CA LEU A 145 -20.38 -1.55 2.38
C LEU A 145 -19.83 -2.98 2.49
N LYS A 146 -18.98 -3.40 1.55
CA LYS A 146 -18.36 -4.72 1.49
C LYS A 146 -16.82 -4.62 1.60
N SER A 147 -16.32 -3.88 2.60
CA SER A 147 -14.90 -3.56 2.74
C SER A 147 -14.05 -4.69 3.30
N VAL A 148 -14.64 -5.63 4.07
CA VAL A 148 -13.89 -6.63 4.84
C VAL A 148 -13.08 -7.57 3.95
N PHE A 149 -13.70 -8.10 2.88
CA PHE A 149 -13.01 -9.00 1.96
C PHE A 149 -11.86 -8.30 1.23
N GLY A 150 -12.09 -7.07 0.74
CA GLY A 150 -11.04 -6.28 0.10
C GLY A 150 -9.89 -5.95 1.05
N ASN A 151 -10.18 -5.66 2.34
CA ASN A 151 -9.14 -5.44 3.33
C ASN A 151 -8.33 -6.72 3.62
N LEU A 152 -8.99 -7.88 3.67
CA LEU A 152 -8.31 -9.18 3.80
C LEU A 152 -7.36 -9.42 2.61
N MET A 153 -7.84 -9.17 1.37
CA MET A 153 -7.01 -9.26 0.16
C MET A 153 -5.84 -8.25 0.20
N LYS A 154 -6.07 -7.05 0.75
CA LYS A 154 -5.06 -6.00 0.87
C LYS A 154 -3.98 -6.32 1.90
N GLU A 155 -4.37 -6.81 3.07
CA GLU A 155 -3.47 -6.92 4.21
C GLU A 155 -2.90 -8.33 4.41
N ILE A 156 -3.66 -9.38 4.09
CA ILE A 156 -3.28 -10.76 4.42
C ILE A 156 -2.90 -11.57 3.19
N PHE A 157 -3.75 -11.57 2.14
CA PHE A 157 -3.63 -12.52 1.03
C PHE A 157 -2.22 -12.57 0.43
N HIS A 158 -1.70 -11.43 -0.04
CA HIS A 158 -0.40 -11.40 -0.69
C HIS A 158 0.75 -11.79 0.25
N ARG A 159 0.65 -11.43 1.55
CA ARG A 159 1.68 -11.77 2.54
C ARG A 159 1.73 -13.26 2.82
N VAL A 160 0.55 -13.89 3.00
CA VAL A 160 0.46 -15.35 3.15
C VAL A 160 0.93 -16.08 1.89
N ALA A 161 0.50 -15.61 0.71
CA ALA A 161 0.93 -16.20 -0.55
C ALA A 161 2.46 -16.12 -0.75
N ILE A 162 3.06 -14.99 -0.37
CA ILE A 162 4.52 -14.81 -0.39
C ILE A 162 5.19 -15.72 0.66
N THR A 163 4.64 -15.86 1.87
CA THR A 163 5.14 -16.82 2.87
C THR A 163 5.19 -18.24 2.30
N ILE A 164 4.12 -18.66 1.63
CA ILE A 164 4.07 -19.99 0.97
C ILE A 164 5.12 -20.06 -0.14
N LEU A 165 5.25 -19.03 -0.97
CA LEU A 165 6.22 -18.98 -2.06
C LEU A 165 7.67 -19.07 -1.55
N LEU A 166 7.98 -18.40 -0.44
CA LEU A 166 9.28 -18.49 0.24
C LEU A 166 9.53 -19.91 0.79
N GLY A 167 8.49 -20.56 1.33
CA GLY A 167 8.55 -21.95 1.74
C GLY A 167 8.86 -22.90 0.56
N LEU A 168 8.21 -22.69 -0.60
CA LEU A 168 8.49 -23.47 -1.82
C LEU A 168 9.94 -23.27 -2.32
N LEU A 169 10.46 -22.06 -2.18
CA LEU A 169 11.84 -21.75 -2.51
C LEU A 169 12.81 -22.47 -1.55
N TYR A 170 12.53 -22.44 -0.24
CA TYR A 170 13.35 -23.11 0.77
C TYR A 170 13.45 -24.63 0.55
N TYR A 171 12.36 -25.27 0.12
CA TYR A 171 12.36 -26.70 -0.23
C TYR A 171 12.86 -26.99 -1.65
N GLU A 172 13.44 -26.00 -2.33
CA GLU A 172 13.98 -26.10 -3.70
C GLU A 172 12.95 -26.57 -4.75
N TRP A 173 11.64 -26.41 -4.48
CA TRP A 173 10.59 -26.76 -5.44
C TRP A 173 10.49 -25.74 -6.58
N ILE A 174 11.02 -24.53 -6.36
CA ILE A 174 11.10 -23.47 -7.37
C ILE A 174 12.51 -22.89 -7.40
N ALA A 175 12.96 -22.49 -8.60
CA ALA A 175 14.20 -21.76 -8.77
C ALA A 175 14.02 -20.29 -8.41
N ILE A 176 15.09 -19.62 -7.97
CA ILE A 176 15.07 -18.23 -7.51
C ILE A 176 14.65 -17.26 -8.63
N GLU A 177 15.04 -17.53 -9.88
CA GLU A 177 14.67 -16.73 -11.05
C GLU A 177 13.16 -16.75 -11.27
N ASN A 178 12.51 -17.89 -11.02
CA ASN A 178 11.06 -18.06 -11.14
C ASN A 178 10.30 -17.42 -9.98
N PHE A 179 10.94 -17.24 -8.81
CA PHE A 179 10.32 -16.60 -7.65
C PHE A 179 9.75 -15.22 -7.99
N ILE A 180 10.49 -14.41 -8.75
CA ILE A 180 10.06 -13.06 -9.14
C ILE A 180 8.80 -13.09 -10.02
N TYR A 181 8.72 -14.05 -10.96
CA TYR A 181 7.54 -14.21 -11.81
C TYR A 181 6.33 -14.72 -11.02
N TYR A 182 6.53 -15.64 -10.07
CA TYR A 182 5.45 -16.11 -9.19
C TYR A 182 5.00 -15.02 -8.22
N LEU A 183 5.90 -14.13 -7.79
CA LEU A 183 5.52 -12.93 -7.04
C LEU A 183 4.54 -12.06 -7.86
N ALA A 184 4.85 -11.78 -9.12
CA ALA A 184 3.96 -11.03 -10.01
C ALA A 184 2.62 -11.76 -10.23
N LEU A 185 2.64 -13.08 -10.34
CA LEU A 185 1.43 -13.91 -10.44
C LEU A 185 0.55 -13.81 -9.19
N ILE A 186 1.11 -13.72 -7.99
CA ILE A 186 0.36 -13.49 -6.74
C ILE A 186 -0.41 -12.16 -6.81
N TYR A 187 0.22 -11.09 -7.31
CA TYR A 187 -0.45 -9.80 -7.48
C TYR A 187 -1.56 -9.87 -8.55
N LEU A 188 -1.35 -10.60 -9.63
CA LEU A 188 -2.37 -10.87 -10.64
C LEU A 188 -3.56 -11.63 -10.05
N LEU A 189 -3.31 -12.72 -9.33
CA LEU A 189 -4.37 -13.50 -8.66
C LEU A 189 -5.15 -12.65 -7.66
N ARG A 190 -4.47 -11.80 -6.91
CA ARG A 190 -5.09 -10.84 -5.98
C ARG A 190 -6.08 -9.93 -6.70
N VAL A 191 -5.74 -9.42 -7.87
CA VAL A 191 -6.62 -8.56 -8.67
C VAL A 191 -7.78 -9.33 -9.27
N ILE A 192 -7.55 -10.54 -9.78
CA ILE A 192 -8.61 -11.40 -10.32
C ILE A 192 -9.65 -11.70 -9.23
N VAL A 193 -9.20 -12.10 -8.05
CA VAL A 193 -10.09 -12.48 -6.94
C VAL A 193 -10.91 -11.28 -6.47
N ILE A 194 -10.30 -10.11 -6.26
CA ILE A 194 -11.06 -8.91 -5.86
C ILE A 194 -11.95 -8.40 -6.98
N GLY A 195 -11.56 -8.54 -8.24
CA GLY A 195 -12.35 -8.18 -9.40
C GLY A 195 -13.62 -9.03 -9.52
N ILE A 196 -13.49 -10.35 -9.41
CA ILE A 196 -14.63 -11.27 -9.38
C ILE A 196 -15.58 -10.88 -8.23
N TYR A 197 -15.02 -10.64 -7.04
CA TYR A 197 -15.83 -10.24 -5.88
C TYR A 197 -16.57 -8.91 -6.11
N ALA A 198 -15.92 -7.90 -6.65
CA ALA A 198 -16.53 -6.60 -6.95
C ALA A 198 -17.66 -6.73 -7.98
N LEU A 199 -17.46 -7.54 -9.02
CA LEU A 199 -18.48 -7.83 -10.05
C LEU A 199 -19.66 -8.64 -9.50
N GLN A 200 -19.44 -9.54 -8.54
CA GLN A 200 -20.52 -10.25 -7.84
C GLN A 200 -21.34 -9.31 -6.95
N VAL A 201 -20.72 -8.30 -6.35
CA VAL A 201 -21.42 -7.28 -5.55
C VAL A 201 -22.30 -6.39 -6.42
N TYR A 202 -21.77 -5.96 -7.55
CA TYR A 202 -22.50 -5.18 -8.56
C TYR A 202 -21.84 -5.35 -9.92
N SER A 203 -22.60 -5.80 -10.92
CA SER A 203 -22.14 -5.94 -12.31
C SER A 203 -22.74 -4.81 -13.16
N PRO A 204 -21.93 -3.76 -13.50
CA PRO A 204 -22.41 -2.68 -14.34
C PRO A 204 -22.59 -3.16 -15.78
N LYS A 205 -23.55 -2.60 -16.47
CA LYS A 205 -23.59 -2.69 -17.93
C LYS A 205 -22.48 -1.77 -18.49
N PHE A 206 -21.58 -2.36 -19.27
CA PHE A 206 -20.52 -1.58 -19.88
C PHE A 206 -21.08 -0.52 -20.82
N GLN A 207 -20.84 0.74 -20.48
CA GLN A 207 -21.27 1.88 -21.27
C GLN A 207 -20.37 3.10 -20.95
N LEU A 208 -20.15 3.92 -21.97
CA LEU A 208 -19.30 5.11 -21.89
C LEU A 208 -20.14 6.35 -22.24
N ARG A 209 -20.99 6.74 -21.30
CA ARG A 209 -21.75 7.99 -21.43
C ARG A 209 -21.04 9.09 -20.68
N LEU A 210 -20.92 10.27 -21.29
CA LEU A 210 -20.33 11.43 -20.62
C LEU A 210 -21.17 11.80 -19.39
N LEU A 211 -20.54 11.81 -18.24
CA LEU A 211 -21.14 12.17 -16.97
C LEU A 211 -21.39 13.68 -16.89
N TYR A 212 -22.52 14.10 -16.34
CA TYR A 212 -22.87 15.53 -16.22
C TYR A 212 -21.85 16.34 -15.40
N ASN A 213 -21.15 15.69 -14.45
CA ASN A 213 -20.16 16.31 -13.54
C ASN A 213 -18.72 15.91 -13.86
N TYR A 214 -18.42 15.46 -15.11
CA TYR A 214 -17.10 14.92 -15.46
C TYR A 214 -15.93 15.85 -15.14
N LYS A 215 -16.11 17.19 -15.30
CA LYS A 215 -15.07 18.17 -14.93
C LYS A 215 -14.73 18.16 -13.45
N LEU A 216 -15.77 18.05 -12.59
CA LEU A 216 -15.61 17.95 -11.15
C LEU A 216 -14.92 16.65 -10.75
N VAL A 217 -15.30 15.52 -11.37
CA VAL A 217 -14.67 14.22 -11.15
C VAL A 217 -13.20 14.27 -11.55
N LEU A 218 -12.86 14.79 -12.71
CA LEU A 218 -11.47 14.89 -13.18
C LEU A 218 -10.63 15.82 -12.29
N SER A 219 -11.15 17.00 -11.94
CA SER A 219 -10.46 17.93 -11.03
C SER A 219 -10.18 17.30 -9.66
N TYR A 220 -11.17 16.62 -9.08
CA TYR A 220 -10.98 15.89 -7.83
C TYR A 220 -9.98 14.76 -7.97
N SER A 221 -10.09 13.96 -9.02
CA SER A 221 -9.19 12.84 -9.27
C SER A 221 -7.74 13.29 -9.44
N SER A 222 -7.50 14.42 -10.12
CA SER A 222 -6.16 14.99 -10.29
C SER A 222 -5.55 15.44 -8.97
N LEU A 223 -6.33 16.07 -8.10
CA LEU A 223 -5.87 16.45 -6.76
C LEU A 223 -5.55 15.22 -5.90
N ILE A 224 -6.41 14.21 -5.95
CA ILE A 224 -6.21 12.96 -5.20
C ILE A 224 -5.02 12.15 -5.77
N LEU A 225 -4.79 12.19 -7.07
CA LEU A 225 -3.60 11.58 -7.68
C LEU A 225 -2.33 12.18 -7.06
N LEU A 226 -2.23 13.52 -7.02
CA LEU A 226 -1.06 14.19 -6.43
C LEU A 226 -0.90 13.88 -4.95
N ALA A 227 -1.98 13.96 -4.17
CA ALA A 227 -1.95 13.61 -2.74
C ALA A 227 -1.58 12.14 -2.51
N GLY A 228 -2.14 11.24 -3.31
CA GLY A 228 -1.85 9.80 -3.25
C GLY A 228 -0.41 9.48 -3.63
N PHE A 229 0.12 10.13 -4.67
CA PHE A 229 1.52 9.99 -5.05
C PHE A 229 2.46 10.47 -3.94
N ILE A 230 2.23 11.65 -3.37
CA ILE A 230 3.05 12.18 -2.28
C ILE A 230 3.02 11.22 -1.07
N ALA A 231 1.83 10.71 -0.72
CA ALA A 231 1.69 9.76 0.40
C ALA A 231 2.48 8.46 0.17
N VAL A 232 2.50 7.93 -1.06
CA VAL A 232 3.28 6.73 -1.40
C VAL A 232 4.77 7.06 -1.49
N ALA A 233 5.13 8.22 -2.08
CA ALA A 233 6.51 8.63 -2.24
C ALA A 233 7.23 8.75 -0.88
N LEU A 234 6.56 9.23 0.15
CA LEU A 234 7.10 9.30 1.51
C LEU A 234 7.54 7.94 2.10
N PHE A 235 7.07 6.82 1.55
CA PHE A 235 7.39 5.47 2.04
C PHE A 235 8.25 4.65 1.09
N ASP A 236 8.18 4.91 -0.20
CA ASP A 236 8.79 4.06 -1.21
C ASP A 236 9.86 4.76 -2.06
N LEU A 237 9.87 6.10 -2.12
CA LEU A 237 10.86 6.84 -2.92
C LEU A 237 12.29 6.60 -2.44
N ASP A 238 12.51 6.59 -1.13
CA ASP A 238 13.83 6.37 -0.54
C ASP A 238 14.44 5.03 -0.99
N LYS A 239 13.63 3.98 -1.06
CA LYS A 239 14.08 2.64 -1.48
C LYS A 239 14.51 2.62 -2.95
N VAL A 240 13.79 3.37 -3.80
CA VAL A 240 14.16 3.51 -5.21
C VAL A 240 15.40 4.40 -5.36
N MET A 241 15.52 5.46 -4.54
CA MET A 241 16.72 6.32 -4.55
C MET A 241 17.97 5.61 -4.03
N ILE A 242 17.83 4.73 -3.03
CA ILE A 242 18.95 3.93 -2.53
C ILE A 242 19.52 3.08 -3.65
N GLU A 243 18.67 2.41 -4.44
CA GLU A 243 19.10 1.60 -5.58
C GLU A 243 19.88 2.45 -6.60
N TYR A 244 19.50 3.72 -6.81
CA TYR A 244 20.20 4.63 -7.72
C TYR A 244 21.64 4.95 -7.27
N TYR A 245 21.83 5.19 -5.97
CA TYR A 245 23.13 5.64 -5.45
C TYR A 245 24.02 4.49 -4.99
N MET A 246 23.45 3.36 -4.60
CA MET A 246 24.10 2.24 -3.94
C MET A 246 23.70 0.91 -4.60
N PRO A 247 24.47 -0.19 -4.39
CA PRO A 247 24.05 -1.52 -4.79
C PRO A 247 22.69 -1.90 -4.20
N VAL A 248 21.91 -2.71 -4.94
CA VAL A 248 20.54 -3.09 -4.59
C VAL A 248 20.43 -3.83 -3.25
N GLU A 249 21.53 -4.44 -2.78
CA GLU A 249 21.66 -5.10 -1.48
C GLU A 249 21.44 -4.15 -0.29
N ASN A 250 21.61 -2.85 -0.48
CA ASN A 250 21.36 -1.86 0.57
C ASN A 250 19.87 -1.54 0.76
N VAL A 251 19.03 -1.82 -0.25
CA VAL A 251 17.59 -1.55 -0.19
C VAL A 251 16.90 -2.35 0.93
N PRO A 252 17.14 -3.67 1.11
CA PRO A 252 16.53 -4.40 2.21
C PRO A 252 17.01 -3.98 3.59
N VAL A 253 18.26 -3.56 3.75
CA VAL A 253 18.79 -3.04 5.03
C VAL A 253 17.98 -1.82 5.48
N TYR A 254 17.73 -0.88 4.56
CA TYR A 254 16.86 0.26 4.80
C TYR A 254 15.40 -0.16 5.01
N GLY A 255 14.89 -1.04 4.17
CA GLY A 255 13.51 -1.54 4.22
C GLY A 255 13.16 -2.21 5.56
N ILE A 256 14.07 -3.01 6.11
CA ILE A 256 13.96 -3.64 7.42
C ILE A 256 13.88 -2.57 8.52
N ALA A 257 14.78 -1.59 8.50
CA ALA A 257 14.80 -0.50 9.48
C ALA A 257 13.50 0.32 9.46
N VAL A 258 13.01 0.66 8.27
CA VAL A 258 11.70 1.32 8.08
C VAL A 258 10.56 0.46 8.61
N TYR A 259 10.60 -0.85 8.37
CA TYR A 259 9.55 -1.77 8.83
C TYR A 259 9.52 -1.86 10.37
N ILE A 260 10.68 -1.95 11.03
CA ILE A 260 10.78 -1.91 12.49
C ILE A 260 10.15 -0.62 13.03
N ALA A 261 10.50 0.54 12.45
CA ALA A 261 9.94 1.83 12.86
C ALA A 261 8.43 1.94 12.57
N ALA A 262 7.91 1.28 11.52
CA ALA A 262 6.50 1.34 11.15
C ALA A 262 5.56 0.71 12.19
N VAL A 263 6.06 -0.13 13.10
CA VAL A 263 5.29 -0.69 14.25
C VAL A 263 4.70 0.43 15.10
N ILE A 264 5.42 1.55 15.25
CA ILE A 264 5.02 2.72 16.06
C ILE A 264 3.74 3.37 15.51
N ALA A 265 3.48 3.27 14.21
CA ALA A 265 2.29 3.83 13.57
C ALA A 265 1.07 2.90 13.58
N VAL A 266 1.19 1.66 14.06
CA VAL A 266 0.08 0.68 14.06
C VAL A 266 -1.09 1.14 14.95
N PRO A 267 -0.89 1.69 16.17
CA PRO A 267 -1.98 2.18 17.01
C PRO A 267 -2.83 3.28 16.37
N VAL A 268 -2.23 4.15 15.55
CA VAL A 268 -2.96 5.20 14.83
C VAL A 268 -3.97 4.62 13.85
N LYS A 269 -3.63 3.54 13.15
CA LYS A 269 -4.57 2.87 12.24
C LYS A 269 -5.81 2.37 12.99
N ALA A 270 -5.63 1.88 14.22
CA ALA A 270 -6.72 1.45 15.09
C ALA A 270 -7.57 2.63 15.57
N MET A 271 -6.93 3.68 16.06
CA MET A 271 -7.61 4.90 16.54
C MET A 271 -8.43 5.55 15.43
N ASN A 272 -7.85 5.67 14.23
CA ASN A 272 -8.52 6.29 13.08
C ASN A 272 -9.80 5.58 12.63
N GLN A 273 -9.91 4.27 12.85
CA GLN A 273 -11.14 3.54 12.52
C GLN A 273 -12.32 3.92 13.43
N ILE A 274 -12.03 4.35 14.66
CA ILE A 274 -13.03 4.79 15.63
C ILE A 274 -13.21 6.31 15.58
N ALA A 275 -12.13 7.05 15.54
CA ALA A 275 -12.16 8.50 15.64
C ALA A 275 -12.71 9.18 14.39
N LYS A 276 -12.40 8.71 13.16
CA LYS A 276 -12.91 9.33 11.92
C LYS A 276 -14.43 9.39 11.81
N PRO A 277 -15.21 8.32 12.09
CA PRO A 277 -16.67 8.40 12.11
C PRO A 277 -17.21 9.36 13.18
N LEU A 278 -16.59 9.39 14.38
CA LEU A 278 -16.98 10.29 15.46
C LEU A 278 -16.69 11.76 15.11
N THR A 279 -15.52 12.03 14.54
CA THR A 279 -15.15 13.36 14.02
C THR A 279 -16.19 13.85 13.01
N ALA A 280 -16.56 13.03 12.05
CA ALA A 280 -17.57 13.37 11.04
C ALA A 280 -18.95 13.64 11.66
N SER A 281 -19.36 12.85 12.66
CA SER A 281 -20.63 13.07 13.40
C SER A 281 -20.59 14.39 14.16
N TYR A 282 -19.53 14.66 14.91
CA TYR A 282 -19.42 15.87 15.73
C TYR A 282 -19.38 17.16 14.88
N ILE A 283 -18.69 17.11 13.72
CA ILE A 283 -18.70 18.24 12.77
C ILE A 283 -20.12 18.46 12.20
N ASN A 284 -20.82 17.40 11.80
CA ASN A 284 -22.16 17.52 11.23
C ASN A 284 -23.23 17.97 12.25
N GLU A 285 -22.98 17.69 13.53
CA GLU A 285 -23.88 18.06 14.64
C GLU A 285 -23.47 19.38 15.33
N ASP A 286 -22.43 20.07 14.83
CA ASP A 286 -21.85 21.28 15.37
C ASP A 286 -21.41 21.17 16.85
N LYS A 287 -20.95 19.98 17.23
CA LYS A 287 -20.49 19.65 18.60
C LYS A 287 -18.97 19.85 18.74
N LEU A 288 -18.55 21.13 18.67
CA LEU A 288 -17.13 21.49 18.66
C LEU A 288 -16.41 21.10 19.95
N ASP A 289 -17.06 21.24 21.12
CA ASP A 289 -16.48 20.86 22.42
C ASP A 289 -16.17 19.35 22.49
N GLN A 290 -17.05 18.51 21.94
CA GLN A 290 -16.83 17.06 21.89
C GLN A 290 -15.76 16.67 20.87
N LEU A 291 -15.65 17.43 19.79
CA LEU A 291 -14.59 17.26 18.80
C LEU A 291 -13.22 17.59 19.40
N GLU A 292 -13.13 18.70 20.15
CA GLU A 292 -11.91 19.11 20.86
C GLU A 292 -11.48 18.06 21.90
N ASP A 293 -12.40 17.59 22.74
CA ASP A 293 -12.14 16.54 23.74
C ASP A 293 -11.66 15.23 23.06
N LEU A 294 -12.31 14.81 21.97
CA LEU A 294 -11.89 13.65 21.19
C LEU A 294 -10.47 13.83 20.64
N TYR A 295 -10.15 15.00 20.09
CA TYR A 295 -8.83 15.30 19.55
C TYR A 295 -7.77 15.25 20.64
N GLN A 296 -7.96 15.95 21.76
CA GLN A 296 -7.01 16.00 22.87
C GLN A 296 -6.76 14.60 23.45
N ARG A 297 -7.81 13.84 23.75
CA ARG A 297 -7.67 12.47 24.31
C ARG A 297 -6.99 11.53 23.33
N SER A 298 -7.35 11.57 22.05
CA SER A 298 -6.72 10.73 21.05
C SER A 298 -5.25 11.06 20.88
N SER A 299 -4.87 12.34 20.81
CA SER A 299 -3.48 12.78 20.69
C SER A 299 -2.63 12.36 21.88
N ILE A 300 -3.10 12.57 23.11
CA ILE A 300 -2.37 12.17 24.32
C ILE A 300 -2.24 10.64 24.39
N THR A 301 -3.32 9.91 24.12
CA THR A 301 -3.30 8.43 24.14
C THR A 301 -2.32 7.89 23.09
N LEU A 302 -2.35 8.45 21.89
CA LEU A 302 -1.45 8.05 20.81
C LEU A 302 0.01 8.40 21.13
N LEU A 303 0.28 9.56 21.73
CA LEU A 303 1.63 9.93 22.17
C LEU A 303 2.16 8.94 23.21
N ILE A 304 1.37 8.58 24.22
CA ILE A 304 1.78 7.66 25.27
C ILE A 304 2.07 6.27 24.68
N ILE A 305 1.14 5.74 23.86
CA ILE A 305 1.30 4.40 23.29
C ILE A 305 2.46 4.35 22.29
N SER A 306 2.54 5.31 21.36
CA SER A 306 3.60 5.35 20.36
C SER A 306 4.97 5.64 20.98
N GLY A 307 5.03 6.53 21.98
CA GLY A 307 6.25 6.79 22.74
C GLY A 307 6.73 5.57 23.51
N PHE A 308 5.81 4.83 24.14
CA PHE A 308 6.14 3.57 24.82
C PHE A 308 6.67 2.51 23.84
N ILE A 309 6.02 2.33 22.67
CA ILE A 309 6.48 1.40 21.62
C ILE A 309 7.84 1.83 21.09
N PHE A 310 8.05 3.14 20.86
CA PHE A 310 9.33 3.68 20.43
C PHE A 310 10.45 3.34 21.43
N LEU A 311 10.23 3.60 22.71
CA LEU A 311 11.20 3.28 23.76
C LEU A 311 11.46 1.75 23.85
N LEU A 312 10.42 0.93 23.75
CA LEU A 312 10.59 -0.53 23.70
C LEU A 312 11.47 -0.96 22.53
N ILE A 313 11.26 -0.39 21.33
CA ILE A 313 12.07 -0.71 20.16
C ILE A 313 13.52 -0.27 20.40
N ILE A 314 13.74 0.97 20.83
CA ILE A 314 15.10 1.51 20.97
C ILE A 314 15.88 0.78 22.06
N CYS A 315 15.26 0.49 23.22
CA CYS A 315 15.92 -0.25 24.31
C CYS A 315 16.23 -1.71 23.96
N ASN A 316 15.55 -2.30 22.97
CA ASN A 316 15.77 -3.68 22.54
C ASN A 316 16.27 -3.79 21.09
N LEU A 317 16.82 -2.71 20.53
CA LEU A 317 17.17 -2.65 19.10
C LEU A 317 18.26 -3.68 18.73
N ASP A 318 19.24 -3.87 19.61
CA ASP A 318 20.30 -4.88 19.42
C ASP A 318 19.73 -6.31 19.42
N GLN A 319 18.77 -6.60 20.29
CA GLN A 319 18.11 -7.90 20.38
C GLN A 319 17.22 -8.14 19.14
N ILE A 320 16.54 -7.10 18.65
CA ILE A 320 15.77 -7.18 17.42
C ILE A 320 16.69 -7.48 16.23
N TYR A 321 17.81 -6.78 16.12
CA TYR A 321 18.78 -7.05 15.06
C TYR A 321 19.53 -8.38 15.23
N ALA A 322 19.64 -8.91 16.45
CA ALA A 322 20.26 -10.23 16.68
C ALA A 322 19.48 -11.38 16.03
N ILE A 323 18.16 -11.22 15.82
CA ILE A 323 17.30 -12.21 15.13
C ILE A 323 17.54 -12.18 13.61
N ILE A 324 18.08 -11.11 13.06
CA ILE A 324 18.27 -10.87 11.63
C ILE A 324 19.71 -11.25 11.25
N PRO A 325 19.95 -11.92 10.09
CA PRO A 325 21.31 -12.24 9.64
C PRO A 325 22.20 -11.02 9.57
N GLU A 326 23.52 -11.21 9.79
CA GLU A 326 24.47 -10.10 9.94
C GLU A 326 24.51 -9.15 8.76
N GLU A 327 24.41 -9.67 7.55
CA GLU A 327 24.44 -8.91 6.30
C GLU A 327 23.30 -7.88 6.17
N TYR A 328 22.19 -8.09 6.89
CA TYR A 328 21.04 -7.16 6.91
C TYR A 328 21.04 -6.25 8.14
N ARG A 329 22.03 -6.39 9.04
CA ARG A 329 22.14 -5.55 10.23
C ARG A 329 22.66 -4.18 9.84
N GLY A 330 21.83 -3.18 10.06
CA GLY A 330 22.16 -1.80 9.72
C GLY A 330 20.97 -0.89 9.93
N GLY A 331 21.12 0.38 9.56
CA GLY A 331 19.99 1.29 9.62
C GLY A 331 19.52 1.67 11.03
N TYR A 332 20.31 1.46 12.08
CA TYR A 332 19.98 1.86 13.47
C TYR A 332 19.48 3.30 13.53
N LYS A 333 20.24 4.23 12.89
CA LYS A 333 19.84 5.64 12.81
C LYS A 333 18.52 5.84 12.07
N VAL A 334 18.24 5.02 11.06
CA VAL A 334 16.98 5.06 10.31
C VAL A 334 15.82 4.68 11.21
N VAL A 335 15.95 3.61 12.03
CA VAL A 335 14.92 3.21 13.00
C VAL A 335 14.65 4.34 13.99
N ILE A 336 15.71 4.99 14.52
CA ILE A 336 15.59 6.07 15.50
C ILE A 336 14.85 7.26 14.89
N TRP A 337 15.32 7.76 13.74
CA TRP A 337 14.75 8.97 13.13
C TRP A 337 13.34 8.75 12.60
N ILE A 338 13.09 7.66 11.87
CA ILE A 338 11.73 7.35 11.39
C ILE A 338 10.80 7.06 12.56
N GLY A 339 11.30 6.35 13.59
CA GLY A 339 10.54 6.10 14.81
C GLY A 339 10.12 7.39 15.51
N LEU A 340 11.04 8.35 15.66
CA LEU A 340 10.74 9.66 16.24
C LEU A 340 9.72 10.44 15.40
N ILE A 341 9.88 10.45 14.07
CA ILE A 341 8.91 11.06 13.15
C ILE A 341 7.52 10.45 13.37
N LYS A 342 7.43 9.10 13.51
CA LYS A 342 6.13 8.43 13.75
C LYS A 342 5.52 8.78 15.10
N VAL A 343 6.32 8.98 16.15
CA VAL A 343 5.82 9.46 17.45
C VAL A 343 5.23 10.87 17.32
N VAL A 344 5.95 11.77 16.62
CA VAL A 344 5.49 13.14 16.40
C VAL A 344 4.23 13.18 15.52
N ASP A 345 4.19 12.38 14.45
CA ASP A 345 3.02 12.21 13.57
C ASP A 345 1.78 11.77 14.38
N ASN A 346 1.99 10.81 15.30
CA ASN A 346 0.93 10.27 16.15
C ASN A 346 0.44 11.30 17.20
N LEU A 347 1.33 12.18 17.66
CA LEU A 347 0.96 13.28 18.55
C LEU A 347 -0.02 14.26 17.90
N LEU A 348 0.10 14.48 16.57
CA LEU A 348 -0.83 15.33 15.83
C LEU A 348 -2.24 14.71 15.72
N GLY A 349 -2.40 13.47 16.12
CA GLY A 349 -3.69 12.79 16.25
C GLY A 349 -4.43 12.64 14.92
N ASN A 350 -5.76 12.83 14.99
CA ASN A 350 -6.67 12.72 13.83
C ASN A 350 -6.69 13.97 12.93
N GLY A 351 -5.65 14.75 12.88
CA GLY A 351 -5.57 15.98 12.09
C GLY A 351 -5.47 15.80 10.56
N GLY A 352 -5.72 14.60 10.04
CA GLY A 352 -5.66 14.27 8.61
C GLY A 352 -7.00 13.87 8.02
#